data_1e76a1a8019765884a955552af0cc0ae
#
_entry.id   1e76a1a8019765884a955552af0cc0ae
#
_cell.length_a   1.000
_cell.length_b   1.000
_cell.length_c   1.000
_cell.angle_alpha   90.00
_cell.angle_beta   90.00
_cell.angle_gamma   90.00
#
_symmetry.space_group_name_H-M   'P 1'
#
loop_
_entity.id
_entity.type
_entity.pdbx_description
1 polymer ?
#
loop_
_entity_poly.entity_id
_entity_poly.type
_entity_poly.pdbx_seq_one_letter_code
_entity_poly.pdbx_strand_id
1 'polypeptide(L)'
;MRQDFRENLTLASRGGNLAEVYSLFPVLGIRSASAGSALSGGEQQMLAIGRALMTRPSLLLLDEPSEGLAPMVVRSLGELIARLRREMGLSILIAEQNLALAFEVADRIYVMERGEVVHAASATAFREDHAMQKRYLGV
;
A
#
# COMPACT_ATOMS: atom_id res chain seq x y z
N MET A 1 4.00 24.91 12.04
CA MET A 1 4.43 23.91 13.05
C MET A 1 4.77 22.63 12.29
N ARG A 2 6.03 22.21 12.26
CA ARG A 2 6.44 20.98 11.56
C ARG A 2 6.24 19.82 12.54
N GLN A 3 5.18 19.03 12.34
CA GLN A 3 4.94 17.82 13.14
C GLN A 3 6.02 16.79 12.83
N ASP A 4 6.63 16.22 13.86
CA ASP A 4 7.53 15.09 13.72
C ASP A 4 6.74 13.78 13.38
N PHE A 5 7.44 12.72 13.06
CA PHE A 5 6.82 11.44 12.71
C PHE A 5 5.96 10.84 13.80
N ARG A 6 6.46 10.91 15.02
CA ARG A 6 5.78 10.35 16.17
C ARG A 6 4.45 11.07 16.41
N GLU A 7 4.43 12.41 16.29
CA GLU A 7 3.21 13.20 16.36
C GLU A 7 2.23 12.80 15.26
N ASN A 8 2.71 12.65 14.01
CA ASN A 8 1.87 12.23 12.88
C ASN A 8 1.19 10.87 13.12
N LEU A 9 1.91 9.89 13.67
CA LEU A 9 1.37 8.58 13.98
C LEU A 9 0.41 8.63 15.16
N THR A 10 0.75 9.36 16.22
CA THR A 10 -0.06 9.43 17.45
C THR A 10 -1.35 10.21 17.28
N LEU A 11 -1.37 11.25 16.45
CA LEU A 11 -2.60 12.01 16.12
C LEU A 11 -3.67 11.15 15.42
N ALA A 12 -3.25 10.16 14.65
CA ALA A 12 -4.16 9.23 13.98
C ALA A 12 -4.63 8.08 14.89
N SER A 13 -4.04 7.92 16.09
CA SER A 13 -4.27 6.75 16.93
C SER A 13 -5.69 6.68 17.48
N ARG A 14 -6.37 5.55 17.17
CA ARG A 14 -7.62 5.12 17.79
C ARG A 14 -7.44 3.75 18.47
N GLY A 15 -6.40 3.62 19.29
CA GLY A 15 -6.03 2.37 19.95
C GLY A 15 -4.98 1.54 19.19
N GLY A 16 -4.37 2.09 18.14
CA GLY A 16 -3.23 1.48 17.44
C GLY A 16 -1.98 1.45 18.30
N ASN A 17 -1.10 0.50 18.03
CA ASN A 17 0.15 0.29 18.75
C ASN A 17 1.33 0.84 17.93
N LEU A 18 1.96 1.90 18.43
CA LEU A 18 3.11 2.52 17.80
C LEU A 18 4.30 1.54 17.64
N ALA A 19 4.51 0.64 18.61
CA ALA A 19 5.55 -0.36 18.53
C ALA A 19 5.31 -1.37 17.40
N GLU A 20 4.05 -1.72 17.15
CA GLU A 20 3.65 -2.57 16.02
C GLU A 20 3.95 -1.88 14.68
N VAL A 21 3.61 -0.59 14.54
CA VAL A 21 3.93 0.19 13.34
C VAL A 21 5.45 0.27 13.13
N TYR A 22 6.25 0.49 14.17
CA TYR A 22 7.72 0.50 14.05
C TYR A 22 8.30 -0.88 13.74
N SER A 23 7.66 -1.96 14.16
CA SER A 23 8.03 -3.33 13.76
C SER A 23 7.76 -3.59 12.26
N LEU A 24 6.68 -3.04 11.72
CA LEU A 24 6.35 -3.12 10.29
C LEU A 24 7.24 -2.20 9.44
N PHE A 25 7.60 -1.05 9.99
CA PHE A 25 8.38 0.00 9.33
C PHE A 25 9.58 0.42 10.19
N PRO A 26 10.66 -0.38 10.28
CA PRO A 26 11.80 -0.05 11.13
C PRO A 26 12.43 1.32 10.82
N VAL A 27 12.41 1.73 9.55
CA VAL A 27 12.90 3.05 9.12
C VAL A 27 12.15 4.21 9.79
N LEU A 28 10.85 4.06 10.05
CA LEU A 28 10.07 5.08 10.76
C LEU A 28 10.47 5.17 12.24
N GLY A 29 10.84 4.05 12.86
CA GLY A 29 11.36 4.02 14.23
C GLY A 29 12.70 4.75 14.34
N ILE A 30 13.63 4.47 13.41
CA ILE A 30 14.96 5.10 13.36
C ILE A 30 14.85 6.61 13.14
N ARG A 31 13.89 7.04 12.31
CA ARG A 31 13.68 8.46 11.96
C ARG A 31 12.57 9.14 12.76
N SER A 32 12.14 8.56 13.87
CA SER A 32 10.99 9.03 14.66
C SER A 32 11.07 10.50 15.09
N ALA A 33 12.27 11.06 15.26
CA ALA A 33 12.52 12.47 15.58
C ALA A 33 12.74 13.37 14.35
N SER A 34 12.67 12.82 13.13
CA SER A 34 12.89 13.59 11.90
C SER A 34 11.62 14.34 11.48
N ALA A 35 11.77 15.53 10.90
CA ALA A 35 10.63 16.25 10.33
C ALA A 35 10.10 15.52 9.11
N GLY A 36 8.79 15.36 8.97
CA GLY A 36 8.14 14.64 7.87
C GLY A 36 8.49 15.17 6.45
N SER A 37 8.93 16.42 6.35
CA SER A 37 9.38 17.03 5.10
C SER A 37 10.79 16.60 4.63
N ALA A 38 11.53 15.84 5.45
CA ALA A 38 12.88 15.36 5.12
C ALA A 38 12.87 13.91 4.60
N LEU A 39 11.70 13.38 4.24
CA LEU A 39 11.48 12.01 3.81
C LEU A 39 11.63 11.81 2.33
N SER A 40 12.18 10.65 1.94
CA SER A 40 12.02 10.11 0.60
C SER A 40 10.55 9.77 0.31
N GLY A 41 10.16 9.70 -0.96
CA GLY A 41 8.79 9.31 -1.35
C GLY A 41 8.35 7.98 -0.72
N GLY A 42 9.25 6.98 -0.70
CA GLY A 42 8.96 5.70 -0.06
C GLY A 42 8.72 5.79 1.45
N GLU A 43 9.51 6.62 2.16
CA GLU A 43 9.30 6.84 3.60
C GLU A 43 7.99 7.60 3.87
N GLN A 44 7.61 8.52 2.99
CA GLN A 44 6.31 9.22 3.06
C GLN A 44 5.15 8.24 2.90
N GLN A 45 5.27 7.31 1.94
CA GLN A 45 4.26 6.26 1.72
C GLN A 45 4.16 5.33 2.92
N MET A 46 5.29 4.88 3.48
CA MET A 46 5.32 4.07 4.70
C MET A 46 4.67 4.80 5.89
N LEU A 47 4.91 6.12 6.03
CA LEU A 47 4.29 6.92 7.07
C LEU A 47 2.76 7.02 6.86
N ALA A 48 2.30 7.21 5.63
CA ALA A 48 0.86 7.27 5.32
C ALA A 48 0.15 5.96 5.66
N ILE A 49 0.73 4.82 5.27
CA ILE A 49 0.22 3.48 5.62
C ILE A 49 0.27 3.28 7.15
N GLY A 50 1.38 3.61 7.80
CA GLY A 50 1.53 3.53 9.26
C GLY A 50 0.45 4.32 10.01
N ARG A 51 0.13 5.53 9.54
CA ARG A 51 -0.96 6.34 10.10
C ARG A 51 -2.32 5.65 9.95
N ALA A 52 -2.60 5.07 8.80
CA ALA A 52 -3.83 4.34 8.59
C ALA A 52 -3.92 3.12 9.53
N LEU A 53 -2.84 2.39 9.73
CA LEU A 53 -2.79 1.23 10.64
C LEU A 53 -3.01 1.62 12.12
N MET A 54 -2.63 2.84 12.53
CA MET A 54 -2.89 3.34 13.89
C MET A 54 -4.38 3.47 14.21
N THR A 55 -5.27 3.46 13.21
CA THR A 55 -6.73 3.45 13.41
C THR A 55 -7.30 2.05 13.63
N ARG A 56 -6.48 0.98 13.53
CA ARG A 56 -6.90 -0.43 13.54
C ARG A 56 -8.01 -0.72 12.54
N PRO A 57 -7.79 -0.45 11.25
CA PRO A 57 -8.82 -0.66 10.24
C PRO A 57 -9.06 -2.16 10.01
N SER A 58 -10.28 -2.52 9.59
CA SER A 58 -10.58 -3.84 9.01
C SER A 58 -10.36 -3.87 7.50
N LEU A 59 -10.37 -2.71 6.86
CA LEU A 59 -10.14 -2.50 5.43
C LEU A 59 -9.19 -1.34 5.22
N LEU A 60 -8.11 -1.56 4.45
CA LEU A 60 -7.17 -0.53 4.02
C LEU A 60 -7.40 -0.22 2.53
N LEU A 61 -7.56 1.06 2.22
CA LEU A 61 -7.68 1.57 0.85
C LEU A 61 -6.36 2.23 0.46
N LEU A 62 -5.77 1.79 -0.65
CA LEU A 62 -4.54 2.35 -1.20
C LEU A 62 -4.80 2.82 -2.63
N ASP A 63 -4.50 4.08 -2.90
CA ASP A 63 -4.65 4.70 -4.20
C ASP A 63 -3.25 5.00 -4.77
N GLU A 64 -2.91 4.35 -5.88
CA GLU A 64 -1.62 4.41 -6.58
C GLU A 64 -0.39 4.40 -5.64
N PRO A 65 -0.31 3.42 -4.70
CA PRO A 65 0.72 3.44 -3.66
C PRO A 65 2.15 3.28 -4.19
N SER A 66 2.34 2.85 -5.44
CA SER A 66 3.66 2.71 -6.07
C SER A 66 4.06 3.92 -6.91
N GLU A 67 3.19 4.93 -7.08
CA GLU A 67 3.47 6.08 -7.95
C GLU A 67 4.72 6.83 -7.51
N GLY A 68 5.61 7.11 -8.47
CA GLY A 68 6.85 7.87 -8.22
C GLY A 68 7.90 7.15 -7.37
N LEU A 69 7.70 5.88 -7.02
CA LEU A 69 8.66 5.11 -6.23
C LEU A 69 9.69 4.39 -7.10
N ALA A 70 10.91 4.29 -6.59
CA ALA A 70 11.95 3.47 -7.22
C ALA A 70 11.58 1.97 -7.19
N PRO A 71 12.00 1.16 -8.19
CA PRO A 71 11.61 -0.25 -8.30
C PRO A 71 11.87 -1.09 -7.05
N MET A 72 12.97 -0.84 -6.34
CA MET A 72 13.26 -1.54 -5.08
C MET A 72 12.26 -1.20 -3.98
N VAL A 73 11.79 0.04 -3.92
CA VAL A 73 10.79 0.50 -2.94
C VAL A 73 9.42 -0.11 -3.25
N VAL A 74 9.06 -0.21 -4.53
CA VAL A 74 7.83 -0.89 -4.98
C VAL A 74 7.83 -2.36 -4.55
N ARG A 75 8.96 -3.06 -4.70
CA ARG A 75 9.08 -4.45 -4.21
C ARG A 75 8.88 -4.55 -2.70
N SER A 76 9.56 -3.70 -1.93
CA SER A 76 9.39 -3.65 -0.48
C SER A 76 7.95 -3.33 -0.06
N LEU A 77 7.26 -2.51 -0.84
CA LEU A 77 5.83 -2.21 -0.65
C LEU A 77 4.97 -3.46 -0.88
N GLY A 78 5.24 -4.24 -1.93
CA GLY A 78 4.55 -5.51 -2.21
C GLY A 78 4.71 -6.51 -1.06
N GLU A 79 5.94 -6.71 -0.58
CA GLU A 79 6.25 -7.56 0.58
C GLU A 79 5.49 -7.10 1.84
N LEU A 80 5.45 -5.79 2.08
CA LEU A 80 4.72 -5.20 3.19
C LEU A 80 3.21 -5.48 3.09
N ILE A 81 2.59 -5.23 1.93
CA ILE A 81 1.17 -5.47 1.69
C ILE A 81 0.83 -6.95 1.94
N ALA A 82 1.65 -7.86 1.42
CA ALA A 82 1.49 -9.29 1.65
C ALA A 82 1.60 -9.65 3.14
N ARG A 83 2.52 -9.00 3.86
CA ARG A 83 2.70 -9.17 5.30
C ARG A 83 1.50 -8.68 6.10
N LEU A 84 0.98 -7.47 5.82
CA LEU A 84 -0.20 -6.91 6.47
C LEU A 84 -1.41 -7.83 6.34
N ARG A 85 -1.62 -8.41 5.16
CA ARG A 85 -2.70 -9.35 4.90
C ARG A 85 -2.55 -10.63 5.73
N ARG A 86 -1.35 -11.23 5.75
CA ARG A 86 -1.11 -12.50 6.45
C ARG A 86 -1.11 -12.38 7.98
N GLU A 87 -0.43 -11.34 8.51
CA GLU A 87 -0.19 -11.23 9.95
C GLU A 87 -1.32 -10.49 10.68
N MET A 88 -1.97 -9.54 10.01
CA MET A 88 -3.04 -8.74 10.61
C MET A 88 -4.44 -9.14 10.15
N GLY A 89 -4.57 -10.05 9.18
CA GLY A 89 -5.87 -10.43 8.61
C GLY A 89 -6.58 -9.25 7.92
N LEU A 90 -5.83 -8.26 7.45
CA LEU A 90 -6.35 -7.00 6.91
C LEU A 90 -6.87 -7.22 5.49
N SER A 91 -8.10 -6.78 5.22
CA SER A 91 -8.59 -6.64 3.86
C SER A 91 -7.99 -5.40 3.22
N ILE A 92 -7.51 -5.52 1.97
CA ILE A 92 -6.84 -4.41 1.28
C ILE A 92 -7.45 -4.26 -0.11
N LEU A 93 -7.86 -3.03 -0.46
CA LEU A 93 -8.28 -2.65 -1.79
C LEU A 93 -7.25 -1.64 -2.34
N ILE A 94 -6.71 -1.95 -3.53
CA ILE A 94 -5.65 -1.15 -4.16
C ILE A 94 -6.13 -0.71 -5.53
N ALA A 95 -6.10 0.58 -5.81
CA ALA A 95 -6.12 1.11 -7.16
C ALA A 95 -4.66 1.27 -7.62
N GLU A 96 -4.25 0.61 -8.72
CA GLU A 96 -2.84 0.53 -9.11
C GLU A 96 -2.71 0.36 -10.63
N GLN A 97 -1.76 1.09 -11.21
CA GLN A 97 -1.40 0.96 -12.63
C GLN A 97 -0.18 0.03 -12.83
N ASN A 98 0.60 -0.18 -11.77
CA ASN A 98 1.74 -1.08 -11.80
C ASN A 98 1.27 -2.55 -11.72
N LEU A 99 1.18 -3.18 -12.89
CA LEU A 99 0.70 -4.56 -13.00
C LEU A 99 1.55 -5.57 -12.23
N ALA A 100 2.87 -5.35 -12.17
CA ALA A 100 3.76 -6.24 -11.43
C ALA A 100 3.39 -6.26 -9.94
N LEU A 101 3.18 -5.09 -9.33
CA LEU A 101 2.72 -4.98 -7.95
C LEU A 101 1.30 -5.57 -7.79
N ALA A 102 0.36 -5.20 -8.68
CA ALA A 102 -1.00 -5.70 -8.62
C ALA A 102 -1.05 -7.25 -8.64
N PHE A 103 -0.31 -7.87 -9.55
CA PHE A 103 -0.23 -9.33 -9.65
C PHE A 103 0.48 -10.00 -8.47
N GLU A 104 1.41 -9.30 -7.82
CA GLU A 104 2.12 -9.83 -6.67
C GLU A 104 1.22 -9.92 -5.43
N VAL A 105 0.36 -8.90 -5.23
CA VAL A 105 -0.37 -8.74 -3.97
C VAL A 105 -1.85 -9.11 -4.03
N ALA A 106 -2.48 -9.13 -5.21
CA ALA A 106 -3.92 -9.31 -5.35
C ALA A 106 -4.35 -10.79 -5.39
N ASP A 107 -5.51 -11.08 -4.79
CA ASP A 107 -6.25 -12.33 -5.00
C ASP A 107 -7.27 -12.19 -6.14
N ARG A 108 -7.84 -10.99 -6.29
CA ARG A 108 -8.82 -10.64 -7.32
C ARG A 108 -8.45 -9.32 -7.97
N ILE A 109 -8.74 -9.23 -9.26
CA ILE A 109 -8.53 -8.04 -10.08
C ILE A 109 -9.87 -7.57 -10.62
N TYR A 110 -10.10 -6.26 -10.55
CA TYR A 110 -11.18 -5.56 -11.18
C TYR A 110 -10.59 -4.55 -12.15
N VAL A 111 -10.96 -4.64 -13.43
CA VAL A 111 -10.55 -3.64 -14.43
C VAL A 111 -11.62 -2.57 -14.49
N MET A 112 -11.20 -1.32 -14.33
CA MET A 112 -12.09 -0.16 -14.40
C MET A 112 -11.83 0.65 -15.66
N GLU A 113 -12.90 1.04 -16.34
CA GLU A 113 -12.86 1.97 -17.45
C GLU A 113 -14.00 2.98 -17.29
N ARG A 114 -13.69 4.28 -17.36
CA ARG A 114 -14.67 5.40 -17.28
C ARG A 114 -15.60 5.33 -16.06
N GLY A 115 -15.08 4.86 -14.93
CA GLY A 115 -15.84 4.77 -13.68
C GLY A 115 -16.67 3.48 -13.52
N GLU A 116 -16.60 2.54 -14.47
CA GLU A 116 -17.31 1.27 -14.42
C GLU A 116 -16.34 0.09 -14.31
N VAL A 117 -16.74 -0.95 -13.60
CA VAL A 117 -16.01 -2.23 -13.58
C VAL A 117 -16.38 -3.01 -14.85
N VAL A 118 -15.45 -3.07 -15.80
CA VAL A 118 -15.67 -3.72 -17.10
C VAL A 118 -15.24 -5.19 -17.13
N HIS A 119 -14.41 -5.59 -16.16
CA HIS A 119 -13.97 -7.00 -16.01
C HIS A 119 -13.63 -7.31 -14.57
N ALA A 120 -13.83 -8.56 -14.15
CA ALA A 120 -13.45 -9.06 -12.84
C ALA A 120 -13.01 -10.54 -12.93
N ALA A 121 -11.85 -10.85 -12.35
CA ALA A 121 -11.30 -12.20 -12.33
C ALA A 121 -10.45 -12.46 -11.08
N SER A 122 -10.07 -13.72 -10.83
CA SER A 122 -8.96 -14.00 -9.92
C SER A 122 -7.66 -13.47 -10.52
N ALA A 123 -6.68 -13.09 -9.67
CA ALA A 123 -5.39 -12.62 -10.15
C ALA A 123 -4.68 -13.67 -11.02
N THR A 124 -4.82 -14.95 -10.68
CA THR A 124 -4.26 -16.06 -11.47
C THR A 124 -4.88 -16.12 -12.86
N ALA A 125 -6.22 -16.14 -12.94
CA ALA A 125 -6.92 -16.22 -14.22
C ALA A 125 -6.62 -14.99 -15.10
N PHE A 126 -6.56 -13.78 -14.52
CA PHE A 126 -6.24 -12.57 -15.26
C PHE A 126 -4.79 -12.55 -15.77
N ARG A 127 -3.85 -13.10 -14.98
CA ARG A 127 -2.43 -13.21 -15.37
C ARG A 127 -2.25 -14.14 -16.58
N GLU A 128 -3.07 -15.17 -16.70
CA GLU A 128 -3.02 -16.15 -17.80
C GLU A 128 -3.78 -15.67 -19.06
N ASP A 129 -4.67 -14.69 -18.92
CA ASP A 129 -5.48 -14.15 -20.00
C ASP A 129 -4.80 -12.97 -20.71
N HIS A 130 -3.84 -13.28 -21.58
CA HIS A 130 -3.13 -12.26 -22.36
C HIS A 130 -4.04 -11.46 -23.29
N ALA A 131 -5.16 -12.02 -23.74
CA ALA A 131 -6.10 -11.31 -24.60
C ALA A 131 -6.80 -10.18 -23.80
N MET A 132 -7.20 -10.45 -22.57
CA MET A 132 -7.78 -9.44 -21.67
C MET A 132 -6.75 -8.39 -21.24
N GLN A 133 -5.51 -8.80 -20.92
CA GLN A 133 -4.43 -7.85 -20.61
C GLN A 133 -4.20 -6.90 -21.78
N LYS A 134 -4.07 -7.42 -23.00
CA LYS A 134 -3.90 -6.61 -24.21
C LYS A 134 -5.09 -5.68 -24.45
N ARG A 135 -6.31 -6.17 -24.27
CA ARG A 135 -7.53 -5.39 -24.50
C ARG A 135 -7.67 -4.21 -23.55
N TYR A 136 -7.42 -4.41 -22.25
CA TYR A 136 -7.70 -3.41 -21.22
C TYR A 136 -6.49 -2.64 -20.76
N LEU A 137 -5.29 -3.21 -20.88
CA LEU A 137 -4.07 -2.64 -20.32
C LEU A 137 -3.04 -2.27 -21.40
N GLY A 138 -3.25 -2.72 -22.64
CA GLY A 138 -2.36 -2.42 -23.77
C GLY A 138 -0.99 -3.12 -23.72
N VAL A 139 -0.86 -4.20 -22.92
CA VAL A 139 0.40 -4.92 -22.71
C VAL A 139 0.33 -6.35 -23.22
#